data_1851fae365b204237322ca55a25e6fd4
#
_entry.id   1851fae365b204237322ca55a25e6fd4
#
_cell.length_a   1.000
_cell.length_b   1.000
_cell.length_c   1.000
_cell.angle_alpha   90.00
_cell.angle_beta   90.00
_cell.angle_gamma   90.00
#
_symmetry.space_group_name_H-M   'P 1'
#
loop_
_entity.id
_entity.type
_entity.pdbx_description
1 polymer ?
#
loop_
_entity_poly.entity_id
_entity_poly.type
_entity_poly.pdbx_seq_one_letter_code
_entity_poly.pdbx_strand_id
1 'polypeptide(L)'
;FVWNFRGLRTIMATAGVINFFAVMGIMLILPLFHQEKHLGPALYGIIMGFFTGGLFLGFLFTSIVNFKPEQRFVVFSISYIIMCTTMVLLPIFLYFPLMAALVFITGLVNAILNTFINTVLQLTTPQAYRGKVFGLLMSVAGGLMPIAYATGGVLAEFIPIRLLISGSFSVVLVFYLPMLASASFRKYIKFNPESQSLQDIN
;
A
#
# COMPACT_ATOMS: atom_id res chain seq x y z
N PHE A 1 18.86 -9.44 -13.05
CA PHE A 1 17.50 -9.97 -13.22
C PHE A 1 16.47 -8.84 -13.19
N VAL A 2 16.39 -8.04 -12.11
CA VAL A 2 15.39 -6.96 -11.93
C VAL A 2 15.39 -5.94 -13.08
N TRP A 3 16.57 -5.52 -13.55
CA TRP A 3 16.70 -4.51 -14.60
C TRP A 3 16.15 -4.95 -15.97
N ASN A 4 16.07 -6.26 -16.20
CA ASN A 4 15.57 -6.82 -17.46
C ASN A 4 14.04 -6.82 -17.58
N PHE A 5 13.33 -6.61 -16.46
CA PHE A 5 11.85 -6.59 -16.43
C PHE A 5 11.33 -5.18 -16.14
N ARG A 6 10.76 -4.52 -17.15
CA ARG A 6 10.25 -3.15 -17.05
C ARG A 6 9.19 -3.01 -15.96
N GLY A 7 8.25 -3.98 -15.84
CA GLY A 7 7.21 -3.97 -14.81
C GLY A 7 7.78 -4.04 -13.38
N LEU A 8 8.74 -4.94 -13.15
CA LEU A 8 9.40 -5.10 -11.84
C LEU A 8 10.24 -3.87 -11.48
N ARG A 9 10.95 -3.29 -12.46
CA ARG A 9 11.70 -2.04 -12.29
C ARG A 9 10.79 -0.88 -11.93
N THR A 10 9.63 -0.75 -12.57
CA THR A 10 8.64 0.29 -12.25
C THR A 10 8.12 0.13 -10.83
N ILE A 11 7.76 -1.10 -10.41
CA ILE A 11 7.35 -1.37 -9.04
C ILE A 11 8.44 -0.97 -8.04
N MET A 12 9.68 -1.36 -8.27
CA MET A 12 10.79 -1.04 -7.35
C MET A 12 11.11 0.46 -7.31
N ALA A 13 11.11 1.14 -8.45
CA ALA A 13 11.36 2.58 -8.51
C ALA A 13 10.28 3.39 -7.77
N THR A 14 9.02 2.97 -7.87
CA THR A 14 7.91 3.66 -7.21
C THR A 14 7.68 3.21 -5.78
N ALA A 15 8.03 1.97 -5.43
CA ALA A 15 7.82 1.40 -4.09
C ALA A 15 8.48 2.23 -2.99
N GLY A 16 9.70 2.71 -3.19
CA GLY A 16 10.41 3.55 -2.23
C GLY A 16 9.67 4.84 -1.92
N VAL A 17 9.23 5.56 -2.97
CA VAL A 17 8.52 6.84 -2.84
C VAL A 17 7.14 6.61 -2.21
N ILE A 18 6.40 5.62 -2.68
CA ILE A 18 5.08 5.27 -2.15
C ILE A 18 5.18 4.89 -0.68
N ASN A 19 6.14 4.02 -0.30
CA ASN A 19 6.35 3.66 1.10
C ASN A 19 6.78 4.83 1.96
N PHE A 20 7.65 5.71 1.47
CA PHE A 20 8.07 6.90 2.21
C PHE A 20 6.85 7.74 2.64
N PHE A 21 6.00 8.14 1.70
CA PHE A 21 4.82 8.95 2.01
C PHE A 21 3.75 8.17 2.79
N ALA A 22 3.52 6.90 2.50
CA ALA A 22 2.59 6.08 3.25
C ALA A 22 3.01 5.92 4.71
N VAL A 23 4.28 5.62 4.96
CA VAL A 23 4.84 5.49 6.32
C VAL A 23 4.80 6.83 7.06
N MET A 24 5.14 7.93 6.37
CA MET A 24 5.04 9.28 6.94
C MET A 24 3.60 9.61 7.38
N GLY A 25 2.60 9.28 6.56
CA GLY A 25 1.19 9.49 6.91
C GLY A 25 0.71 8.58 8.04
N ILE A 26 1.07 7.30 8.02
CA ILE A 26 0.66 6.32 9.04
C ILE A 26 1.20 6.66 10.42
N MET A 27 2.47 7.05 10.52
CA MET A 27 3.09 7.40 11.81
C MET A 27 2.41 8.58 12.51
N LEU A 28 1.80 9.48 11.75
CA LEU A 28 1.13 10.66 12.27
C LEU A 28 -0.28 10.36 12.83
N ILE A 29 -0.81 9.17 12.63
CA ILE A 29 -2.15 8.80 13.15
C ILE A 29 -2.14 8.77 14.69
N LEU A 30 -1.10 8.22 15.33
CA LEU A 30 -1.00 8.23 16.79
C LEU A 30 -0.91 9.66 17.36
N PRO A 31 -0.03 10.55 16.89
CA PRO A 31 -0.04 11.96 17.27
C PRO A 31 -1.41 12.65 17.05
N LEU A 32 -2.12 12.34 15.96
CA LEU A 32 -3.47 12.88 15.73
C LEU A 32 -4.42 12.49 16.87
N PHE A 33 -4.40 11.23 17.30
CA PHE A 33 -5.22 10.75 18.41
C PHE A 33 -4.86 11.39 19.76
N HIS A 34 -3.59 11.77 19.94
CA HIS A 34 -3.15 12.48 21.14
C HIS A 34 -3.56 13.96 21.13
N GLN A 35 -3.62 14.62 19.98
CA GLN A 35 -4.00 16.03 19.89
C GLN A 35 -5.52 16.25 20.04
N GLU A 36 -6.32 15.26 19.63
CA GLU A 36 -7.78 15.38 19.66
C GLU A 36 -8.33 14.94 21.02
N LYS A 37 -8.92 15.89 21.77
CA LYS A 37 -9.39 15.69 23.14
C LYS A 37 -10.40 14.55 23.34
N HIS A 38 -11.17 14.22 22.29
CA HIS A 38 -12.20 13.19 22.30
C HIS A 38 -11.73 11.84 21.77
N LEU A 39 -10.48 11.74 21.33
CA LEU A 39 -9.86 10.50 20.90
C LEU A 39 -8.95 9.95 22.01
N GLY A 40 -7.70 9.84 21.84
CA GLY A 40 -6.76 9.37 22.85
C GLY A 40 -6.15 8.00 22.53
N PRO A 41 -5.10 7.60 23.29
CA PRO A 41 -4.31 6.40 22.99
C PRO A 41 -5.09 5.09 23.01
N ALA A 42 -6.11 5.00 23.91
CA ALA A 42 -6.95 3.80 24.00
C ALA A 42 -7.76 3.57 22.71
N LEU A 43 -8.35 4.64 22.16
CA LEU A 43 -9.08 4.56 20.89
C LEU A 43 -8.15 4.31 19.70
N TYR A 44 -6.89 4.78 19.76
CA TYR A 44 -5.88 4.40 18.78
C TYR A 44 -5.62 2.89 18.78
N GLY A 45 -5.50 2.27 19.96
CA GLY A 45 -5.38 0.82 20.06
C GLY A 45 -6.56 0.08 19.43
N ILE A 46 -7.78 0.55 19.70
CA ILE A 46 -9.01 -0.04 19.14
C ILE A 46 -9.03 0.11 17.60
N ILE A 47 -8.67 1.28 17.06
CA ILE A 47 -8.67 1.49 15.60
C ILE A 47 -7.63 0.62 14.90
N MET A 48 -6.48 0.35 15.53
CA MET A 48 -5.50 -0.62 15.04
C MET A 48 -6.05 -2.06 15.05
N GLY A 49 -6.92 -2.38 16.01
CA GLY A 49 -7.69 -3.63 16.02
C GLY A 49 -8.62 -3.74 14.80
N PHE A 50 -9.33 -2.67 14.44
CA PHE A 50 -10.14 -2.63 13.21
C PHE A 50 -9.30 -2.81 11.95
N PHE A 51 -8.12 -2.17 11.87
CA PHE A 51 -7.18 -2.37 10.77
C PHE A 51 -6.77 -3.84 10.63
N THR A 52 -6.36 -4.46 11.74
CA THR A 52 -5.94 -5.86 11.76
C THR A 52 -7.10 -6.81 11.43
N GLY A 53 -8.31 -6.51 11.92
CA GLY A 53 -9.52 -7.24 11.55
C GLY A 53 -9.83 -7.16 10.05
N GLY A 54 -9.67 -5.98 9.47
CA GLY A 54 -9.77 -5.78 8.02
C GLY A 54 -8.73 -6.59 7.24
N LEU A 55 -7.46 -6.55 7.67
CA LEU A 55 -6.38 -7.35 7.10
C LEU A 55 -6.72 -8.85 7.13
N PHE A 56 -7.15 -9.35 8.28
CA PHE A 56 -7.51 -10.76 8.46
C PHE A 56 -8.61 -11.18 7.48
N LEU A 57 -9.70 -10.41 7.42
CA LEU A 57 -10.80 -10.72 6.50
C LEU A 57 -10.40 -10.55 5.03
N GLY A 58 -9.54 -9.61 4.71
CA GLY A 58 -9.01 -9.42 3.36
C GLY A 58 -8.14 -10.61 2.91
N PHE A 59 -7.27 -11.13 3.77
CA PHE A 59 -6.50 -12.35 3.48
C PHE A 59 -7.39 -13.58 3.38
N LEU A 60 -8.38 -13.72 4.25
CA LEU A 60 -9.35 -14.80 4.17
C LEU A 60 -10.13 -14.73 2.85
N PHE A 61 -10.61 -13.55 2.47
CA PHE A 61 -11.30 -13.31 1.21
C PHE A 61 -10.46 -13.73 0.00
N THR A 62 -9.20 -13.30 -0.06
CA THR A 62 -8.29 -13.64 -1.16
C THR A 62 -7.87 -15.11 -1.17
N SER A 63 -7.97 -15.83 -0.06
CA SER A 63 -7.71 -17.27 -0.02
C SER A 63 -8.87 -18.11 -0.58
N ILE A 64 -10.09 -17.59 -0.51
CA ILE A 64 -11.32 -18.26 -0.99
C ILE A 64 -11.61 -17.88 -2.45
N VAL A 65 -11.41 -16.61 -2.82
CA VAL A 65 -11.74 -16.10 -4.14
C VAL A 65 -10.56 -16.22 -5.09
N ASN A 66 -10.72 -17.08 -6.11
CA ASN A 66 -9.74 -17.21 -7.18
C ASN A 66 -9.97 -16.13 -8.26
N PHE A 67 -9.18 -15.07 -8.24
CA PHE A 67 -9.24 -14.03 -9.25
C PHE A 67 -8.57 -14.48 -10.55
N LYS A 68 -9.31 -14.39 -11.66
CA LYS A 68 -8.74 -14.61 -13.00
C LYS A 68 -7.65 -13.57 -13.30
N PRO A 69 -6.60 -13.94 -14.06
CA PRO A 69 -5.50 -13.01 -14.39
C PRO A 69 -5.97 -11.66 -14.96
N GLU A 70 -7.03 -11.68 -15.80
CA GLU A 70 -7.61 -10.47 -16.42
C GLU A 70 -8.21 -9.51 -15.40
N GLN A 71 -8.76 -10.04 -14.30
CA GLN A 71 -9.42 -9.28 -13.24
C GLN A 71 -8.42 -8.66 -12.25
N ARG A 72 -7.23 -9.25 -12.08
CA ARG A 72 -6.25 -8.86 -11.06
C ARG A 72 -5.89 -7.38 -11.13
N PHE A 73 -5.67 -6.84 -12.34
CA PHE A 73 -5.30 -5.44 -12.50
C PHE A 73 -6.44 -4.48 -12.09
N VAL A 74 -7.68 -4.80 -12.43
CA VAL A 74 -8.85 -3.97 -12.10
C VAL A 74 -9.08 -3.98 -10.58
N VAL A 75 -9.08 -5.18 -9.98
CA VAL A 75 -9.27 -5.33 -8.53
C VAL A 75 -8.13 -4.64 -7.78
N PHE A 76 -6.87 -4.80 -8.22
CA PHE A 76 -5.72 -4.12 -7.64
C PHE A 76 -5.89 -2.59 -7.70
N SER A 77 -6.27 -2.06 -8.86
CA SER A 77 -6.43 -0.61 -9.05
C SER A 77 -7.55 -0.02 -8.19
N ILE A 78 -8.69 -0.69 -8.14
CA ILE A 78 -9.81 -0.27 -7.30
C ILE A 78 -9.41 -0.32 -5.82
N SER A 79 -8.79 -1.42 -5.37
CA SER A 79 -8.32 -1.57 -3.98
C SER A 79 -7.32 -0.47 -3.60
N TYR A 80 -6.41 -0.11 -4.52
CA TYR A 80 -5.41 0.92 -4.27
C TYR A 80 -6.05 2.32 -4.13
N ILE A 81 -7.00 2.65 -5.02
CA ILE A 81 -7.74 3.91 -4.96
C ILE A 81 -8.56 3.99 -3.66
N ILE A 82 -9.27 2.91 -3.29
CA ILE A 82 -10.02 2.85 -2.03
C ILE A 82 -9.08 3.07 -0.85
N MET A 83 -7.94 2.38 -0.79
CA MET A 83 -6.96 2.52 0.30
C MET A 83 -6.49 3.98 0.46
N CYS A 84 -6.08 4.62 -0.64
CA CYS A 84 -5.63 6.01 -0.59
C CYS A 84 -6.77 6.95 -0.19
N THR A 85 -7.96 6.78 -0.76
CA THR A 85 -9.12 7.63 -0.47
C THR A 85 -9.54 7.53 1.00
N THR A 86 -9.61 6.32 1.55
CA THR A 86 -9.97 6.11 2.97
C THR A 86 -8.93 6.76 3.90
N MET A 87 -7.65 6.70 3.55
CA MET A 87 -6.59 7.34 4.34
C MET A 87 -6.56 8.86 4.20
N VAL A 88 -6.91 9.41 3.04
CA VAL A 88 -7.09 10.87 2.85
C VAL A 88 -8.27 11.37 3.70
N LEU A 89 -9.37 10.63 3.75
CA LEU A 89 -10.58 11.01 4.48
C LEU A 89 -10.46 10.84 6.00
N LEU A 90 -9.59 9.93 6.47
CA LEU A 90 -9.44 9.60 7.88
C LEU A 90 -9.25 10.82 8.80
N PRO A 91 -8.32 11.75 8.55
CA PRO A 91 -8.10 12.90 9.42
C PRO A 91 -9.12 14.04 9.20
N ILE A 92 -9.96 13.94 8.16
CA ILE A 92 -10.99 14.94 7.87
C ILE A 92 -12.21 14.71 8.77
N PHE A 93 -12.61 13.44 8.92
CA PHE A 93 -13.78 13.04 9.70
C PHE A 93 -13.35 12.45 11.03
N LEU A 94 -13.30 13.29 12.07
CA LEU A 94 -12.87 12.87 13.41
C LEU A 94 -14.01 12.23 14.24
N TYR A 95 -14.91 11.55 13.59
CA TYR A 95 -15.96 10.75 14.24
C TYR A 95 -15.49 9.31 14.31
N PHE A 96 -15.22 8.81 15.54
CA PHE A 96 -14.54 7.53 15.77
C PHE A 96 -15.17 6.34 15.03
N PRO A 97 -16.51 6.12 15.01
CA PRO A 97 -17.10 5.02 14.26
C PRO A 97 -16.79 5.07 12.76
N LEU A 98 -16.78 6.27 12.17
CA LEU A 98 -16.42 6.44 10.76
C LEU A 98 -14.92 6.19 10.52
N MET A 99 -14.06 6.69 11.41
CA MET A 99 -12.63 6.40 11.38
C MET A 99 -12.36 4.89 11.44
N ALA A 100 -13.04 4.18 12.34
CA ALA A 100 -12.93 2.73 12.48
C ALA A 100 -13.36 1.99 11.19
N ALA A 101 -14.46 2.43 10.56
CA ALA A 101 -14.91 1.88 9.28
C ALA A 101 -13.89 2.15 8.15
N LEU A 102 -13.36 3.38 8.03
CA LEU A 102 -12.36 3.73 7.03
C LEU A 102 -11.08 2.90 7.19
N VAL A 103 -10.60 2.74 8.43
CA VAL A 103 -9.39 1.97 8.72
C VAL A 103 -9.60 0.46 8.51
N PHE A 104 -10.77 -0.06 8.84
CA PHE A 104 -11.14 -1.45 8.55
C PHE A 104 -11.14 -1.72 7.03
N ILE A 105 -11.76 -0.85 6.23
CA ILE A 105 -11.74 -0.95 4.77
C ILE A 105 -10.31 -0.86 4.25
N THR A 106 -9.49 0.04 4.79
CA THR A 106 -8.07 0.15 4.44
C THR A 106 -7.34 -1.17 4.70
N GLY A 107 -7.53 -1.80 5.85
CA GLY A 107 -6.94 -3.10 6.18
C GLY A 107 -7.36 -4.19 5.18
N LEU A 108 -8.65 -4.26 4.86
CA LEU A 108 -9.20 -5.24 3.92
C LEU A 108 -8.56 -5.11 2.53
N VAL A 109 -8.58 -3.91 1.95
CA VAL A 109 -8.01 -3.69 0.61
C VAL A 109 -6.48 -3.79 0.61
N ASN A 110 -5.81 -3.45 1.71
CA ASN A 110 -4.36 -3.62 1.87
C ASN A 110 -3.96 -5.11 1.78
N ALA A 111 -4.72 -6.01 2.41
CA ALA A 111 -4.51 -7.45 2.29
C ALA A 111 -4.62 -7.93 0.83
N ILE A 112 -5.63 -7.45 0.09
CA ILE A 112 -5.81 -7.77 -1.33
C ILE A 112 -4.59 -7.31 -2.15
N LEU A 113 -4.13 -6.07 -1.94
CA LEU A 113 -2.95 -5.52 -2.61
C LEU A 113 -1.70 -6.34 -2.33
N ASN A 114 -1.44 -6.66 -1.06
CA ASN A 114 -0.30 -7.47 -0.66
C ASN A 114 -0.35 -8.87 -1.28
N THR A 115 -1.52 -9.51 -1.30
CA THR A 115 -1.69 -10.83 -1.93
C THR A 115 -1.33 -10.78 -3.41
N PHE A 116 -1.83 -9.81 -4.16
CA PHE A 116 -1.55 -9.73 -5.60
C PHE A 116 -0.08 -9.44 -5.89
N ILE A 117 0.53 -8.46 -5.20
CA ILE A 117 1.96 -8.15 -5.38
C ILE A 117 2.82 -9.37 -5.07
N ASN A 118 2.61 -10.02 -3.92
CA ASN A 118 3.39 -11.19 -3.53
C ASN A 118 3.19 -12.36 -4.51
N THR A 119 1.96 -12.60 -4.97
CA THR A 119 1.67 -13.66 -5.94
C THR A 119 2.40 -13.42 -7.25
N VAL A 120 2.31 -12.22 -7.82
CA VAL A 120 2.96 -11.90 -9.10
C VAL A 120 4.47 -11.94 -8.97
N LEU A 121 5.05 -11.43 -7.87
CA LEU A 121 6.48 -11.51 -7.59
C LEU A 121 6.97 -12.96 -7.53
N GLN A 122 6.19 -13.86 -6.88
CA GLN A 122 6.53 -15.28 -6.82
C GLN A 122 6.43 -15.98 -8.17
N LEU A 123 5.41 -15.65 -8.97
CA LEU A 123 5.20 -16.25 -10.28
C LEU A 123 6.25 -15.79 -11.31
N THR A 124 6.69 -14.54 -11.23
CA THR A 124 7.63 -13.93 -12.18
C THR A 124 9.09 -14.10 -11.79
N THR A 125 9.37 -14.53 -10.56
CA THR A 125 10.76 -14.65 -10.07
C THR A 125 11.15 -16.14 -9.99
N PRO A 126 12.18 -16.59 -10.74
CA PRO A 126 12.72 -17.93 -10.60
C PRO A 126 13.15 -18.25 -9.17
N GLN A 127 12.97 -19.47 -8.72
CA GLN A 127 13.20 -19.90 -7.34
C GLN A 127 14.60 -19.50 -6.80
N ALA A 128 15.63 -19.63 -7.63
CA ALA A 128 17.01 -19.27 -7.28
C ALA A 128 17.23 -17.77 -6.97
N TYR A 129 16.33 -16.89 -7.45
CA TYR A 129 16.45 -15.43 -7.27
C TYR A 129 15.41 -14.86 -6.31
N ARG A 130 14.40 -15.64 -5.85
CA ARG A 130 13.31 -15.14 -4.99
C ARG A 130 13.84 -14.43 -3.75
N GLY A 131 14.74 -15.03 -3.01
CA GLY A 131 15.30 -14.41 -1.81
C GLY A 131 15.98 -13.07 -2.09
N LYS A 132 16.75 -12.97 -3.18
CA LYS A 132 17.43 -11.72 -3.58
C LYS A 132 16.45 -10.64 -4.00
N VAL A 133 15.41 -10.99 -4.76
CA VAL A 133 14.37 -10.02 -5.22
C VAL A 133 13.52 -9.53 -4.04
N PHE A 134 13.07 -10.44 -3.17
CA PHE A 134 12.32 -10.05 -1.98
C PHE A 134 13.18 -9.24 -0.98
N GLY A 135 14.44 -9.63 -0.77
CA GLY A 135 15.38 -8.87 0.06
C GLY A 135 15.61 -7.45 -0.47
N LEU A 136 15.81 -7.31 -1.78
CA LEU A 136 15.96 -5.99 -2.41
C LEU A 136 14.68 -5.15 -2.28
N LEU A 137 13.50 -5.75 -2.53
CA LEU A 137 12.22 -5.07 -2.37
C LEU A 137 12.02 -4.57 -0.94
N MET A 138 12.29 -5.41 0.06
CA MET A 138 12.19 -5.04 1.47
C MET A 138 13.20 -3.95 1.86
N SER A 139 14.42 -4.00 1.31
CA SER A 139 15.43 -2.96 1.54
C SER A 139 15.02 -1.62 0.94
N VAL A 140 14.46 -1.62 -0.27
CA VAL A 140 13.96 -0.40 -0.92
C VAL A 140 12.71 0.13 -0.22
N ALA A 141 11.77 -0.74 0.13
CA ALA A 141 10.53 -0.34 0.79
C ALA A 141 10.76 0.13 2.24
N GLY A 142 11.62 -0.57 2.99
CA GLY A 142 11.89 -0.29 4.41
C GLY A 142 13.03 0.69 4.67
N GLY A 143 13.99 0.79 3.75
CA GLY A 143 15.20 1.61 3.94
C GLY A 143 14.93 3.11 4.10
N LEU A 144 13.84 3.61 3.54
CA LEU A 144 13.41 5.02 3.67
C LEU A 144 12.53 5.28 4.91
N MET A 145 12.13 4.25 5.65
CA MET A 145 11.25 4.45 6.83
C MET A 145 11.83 5.39 7.90
N PRO A 146 13.11 5.27 8.32
CA PRO A 146 13.65 6.19 9.31
C PRO A 146 13.62 7.65 8.84
N ILE A 147 13.89 7.88 7.55
CA ILE A 147 13.85 9.21 6.95
C ILE A 147 12.40 9.72 6.90
N ALA A 148 11.44 8.86 6.57
CA ALA A 148 10.01 9.20 6.58
C ALA A 148 9.54 9.60 7.98
N TYR A 149 9.97 8.88 9.02
CA TYR A 149 9.66 9.19 10.42
C TYR A 149 10.25 10.55 10.83
N ALA A 150 11.53 10.78 10.56
CA ALA A 150 12.18 12.04 10.87
C ALA A 150 11.53 13.22 10.13
N THR A 151 11.29 13.06 8.82
CA THR A 151 10.65 14.11 7.99
C THR A 151 9.24 14.38 8.47
N GLY A 152 8.44 13.37 8.74
CA GLY A 152 7.06 13.52 9.23
C GLY A 152 7.01 14.20 10.60
N GLY A 153 7.93 13.85 11.52
CA GLY A 153 8.03 14.49 12.83
C GLY A 153 8.37 15.99 12.72
N VAL A 154 9.40 16.33 11.93
CA VAL A 154 9.79 17.74 11.73
C VAL A 154 8.68 18.54 11.03
N LEU A 155 8.07 17.99 9.99
CA LEU A 155 6.99 18.70 9.28
C LEU A 155 5.75 18.91 10.15
N ALA A 156 5.48 18.02 11.11
CA ALA A 156 4.36 18.15 12.04
C ALA A 156 4.49 19.32 13.03
N GLU A 157 5.69 19.91 13.17
CA GLU A 157 5.89 21.14 13.94
C GLU A 157 5.39 22.41 13.20
N PHE A 158 5.38 22.35 11.87
CA PHE A 158 5.04 23.52 11.02
C PHE A 158 3.70 23.39 10.30
N ILE A 159 3.24 22.16 10.07
CA ILE A 159 2.04 21.86 9.27
C ILE A 159 1.05 21.06 10.12
N PRO A 160 -0.24 21.39 10.12
CA PRO A 160 -1.24 20.63 10.84
C PRO A 160 -1.20 19.12 10.46
N ILE A 161 -1.17 18.26 11.47
CA ILE A 161 -1.03 16.79 11.30
C ILE A 161 -2.10 16.24 10.34
N ARG A 162 -3.32 16.77 10.40
CA ARG A 162 -4.42 16.35 9.50
C ARG A 162 -4.08 16.58 8.03
N LEU A 163 -3.48 17.73 7.70
CA LEU A 163 -3.05 18.05 6.33
C LEU A 163 -1.87 17.17 5.90
N LEU A 164 -0.95 16.86 6.81
CA LEU A 164 0.18 15.98 6.51
C LEU A 164 -0.28 14.56 6.19
N ILE A 165 -1.22 14.00 6.95
CA ILE A 165 -1.77 12.67 6.69
C ILE A 165 -2.49 12.66 5.34
N SER A 166 -3.45 13.57 5.12
CA SER A 166 -4.19 13.65 3.86
C SER A 166 -3.26 13.93 2.68
N GLY A 167 -2.30 14.83 2.83
CA GLY A 167 -1.33 15.20 1.81
C GLY A 167 -0.44 14.01 1.43
N SER A 168 0.07 13.28 2.42
CA SER A 168 0.89 12.09 2.19
C SER A 168 0.18 11.04 1.34
N PHE A 169 -1.06 10.70 1.68
CA PHE A 169 -1.84 9.72 0.92
C PHE A 169 -2.34 10.26 -0.43
N SER A 170 -2.54 11.58 -0.55
CA SER A 170 -2.80 12.20 -1.85
C SER A 170 -1.60 12.10 -2.79
N VAL A 171 -0.38 12.31 -2.27
CA VAL A 171 0.85 12.10 -3.03
C VAL A 171 0.98 10.63 -3.45
N VAL A 172 0.74 9.68 -2.54
CA VAL A 172 0.73 8.23 -2.85
C VAL A 172 -0.25 7.93 -3.98
N LEU A 173 -1.46 8.50 -3.95
CA LEU A 173 -2.46 8.34 -5.01
C LEU A 173 -1.98 8.91 -6.35
N VAL A 174 -1.41 10.12 -6.35
CA VAL A 174 -0.89 10.77 -7.57
C VAL A 174 0.26 9.95 -8.17
N PHE A 175 1.18 9.42 -7.37
CA PHE A 175 2.27 8.57 -7.85
C PHE A 175 1.80 7.22 -8.39
N TYR A 176 0.59 6.79 -8.03
CA TYR A 176 -0.02 5.58 -8.60
C TYR A 176 -0.60 5.80 -10.01
N LEU A 177 -1.04 7.02 -10.36
CA LEU A 177 -1.64 7.30 -11.68
C LEU A 177 -0.75 6.91 -12.88
N PRO A 178 0.57 7.23 -12.89
CA PRO A 178 1.47 6.77 -13.96
C PRO A 178 1.57 5.24 -14.05
N MET A 179 1.45 4.53 -12.90
CA MET A 179 1.44 3.06 -12.90
C MET A 179 0.17 2.51 -13.56
N LEU A 180 -0.98 3.13 -13.36
CA LEU A 180 -2.23 2.77 -14.05
C LEU A 180 -2.10 2.91 -15.57
N ALA A 181 -1.41 3.95 -16.04
CA ALA A 181 -1.18 4.19 -17.47
C ALA A 181 -0.12 3.26 -18.08
N SER A 182 0.74 2.64 -17.24
CA SER A 182 1.84 1.78 -17.70
C SER A 182 1.34 0.45 -18.25
N ALA A 183 1.51 0.23 -19.56
CA ALA A 183 1.20 -1.05 -20.20
C ALA A 183 2.05 -2.21 -19.61
N SER A 184 3.32 -1.94 -19.27
CA SER A 184 4.22 -2.93 -18.65
C SER A 184 3.73 -3.34 -17.26
N PHE A 185 3.28 -2.39 -16.43
CA PHE A 185 2.72 -2.69 -15.12
C PHE A 185 1.43 -3.51 -15.23
N ARG A 186 0.56 -3.16 -16.17
CA ARG A 186 -0.69 -3.89 -16.43
C ARG A 186 -0.40 -5.33 -16.86
N LYS A 187 0.52 -5.54 -17.79
CA LYS A 187 0.95 -6.87 -18.23
C LYS A 187 1.54 -7.67 -17.07
N TYR A 188 2.36 -7.02 -16.23
CA TYR A 188 3.00 -7.65 -15.08
C TYR A 188 1.98 -8.17 -14.05
N ILE A 189 0.98 -7.36 -13.68
CA ILE A 189 -0.06 -7.77 -12.72
C ILE A 189 -0.98 -8.86 -13.28
N LYS A 190 -1.21 -8.88 -14.59
CA LYS A 190 -2.03 -9.88 -15.27
C LYS A 190 -1.30 -11.16 -15.64
N PHE A 191 0.00 -11.27 -15.31
CA PHE A 191 0.81 -12.40 -15.71
C PHE A 191 0.20 -13.75 -15.32
N ASN A 192 0.12 -14.65 -16.33
CA ASN A 192 -0.35 -16.04 -16.18
C ASN A 192 0.74 -17.00 -16.69
N PRO A 193 1.39 -17.79 -15.82
CA PRO A 193 2.44 -18.72 -16.22
C PRO A 193 1.96 -19.87 -17.11
N GLU A 194 0.65 -20.16 -17.15
CA GLU A 194 0.07 -21.23 -17.98
C GLU A 194 -0.02 -20.84 -19.47
N SER A 195 -0.10 -19.52 -19.77
CA SER A 195 -0.34 -19.01 -21.13
C SER A 195 0.72 -18.04 -21.62
N GLN A 196 1.66 -17.61 -20.77
CA GLN A 196 2.64 -16.54 -21.07
C GLN A 196 4.03 -16.95 -20.61
N SER A 197 5.04 -16.58 -21.41
CA SER A 197 6.45 -16.66 -21.03
C SER A 197 6.90 -15.40 -20.31
N LEU A 198 8.01 -15.48 -19.55
CA LEU A 198 8.61 -14.31 -18.90
C LEU A 198 9.10 -13.25 -19.93
N GLN A 199 9.28 -13.62 -21.21
CA GLN A 199 9.67 -12.70 -22.28
C GLN A 199 8.51 -11.79 -22.72
N ASP A 200 7.26 -12.21 -22.52
CA ASP A 200 6.06 -11.47 -22.93
C ASP A 200 5.73 -10.27 -22.01
N ILE A 201 6.40 -10.17 -20.86
CA ILE A 201 6.22 -9.10 -19.87
C ILE A 201 7.31 -7.99 -19.96
N ASN A 202 8.21 -8.08 -20.93
CA ASN A 202 9.24 -7.07 -21.17
C ASN A 202 8.76 -5.85 -21.94
#